data_10ec0ab26f23ecf4ef68b458484889b4
#
_entry.id   10ec0ab26f23ecf4ef68b458484889b4
#
_cell.length_a   1.000
_cell.length_b   1.000
_cell.length_c   1.000
_cell.angle_alpha   90.00
_cell.angle_beta   90.00
_cell.angle_gamma   90.00
#
_symmetry.space_group_name_H-M   'P 1'
#
loop_
_entity.id
_entity.type
_entity.pdbx_description
1 polymer ?
#
loop_
_entity_poly.entity_id
_entity_poly.type
_entity_poly.pdbx_seq_one_letter_code
_entity_poly.pdbx_strand_id
1 'polypeptide(L)'
;MSFFENTRKPEGFGGKIMVDMMNIGHSAVARWGLRFLKLTPDDKVLDCGCGGGANIKIMLKKCPQGIVKGIDYSTVSVEKSKKVNKSAITKGRCTVLCASVSELPFESEQFDVVTAFETIYFWHDLSQCFREVWRVLKPGGTFLICNESNGDTSKDEKWTDIIDGMTIYKDTELNVYLEQARFQDIQIHKNKAGWLCVTARK
;
A
#
# COMPACT_ATOMS: atom_id res chain seq x y z
N MET A 1 10.86 14.00 -18.36
CA MET A 1 10.46 12.98 -17.36
C MET A 1 10.47 11.63 -18.06
N SER A 2 11.28 10.69 -17.60
CA SER A 2 11.33 9.33 -18.18
C SER A 2 9.97 8.63 -17.99
N PHE A 3 9.59 7.70 -18.86
CA PHE A 3 8.36 6.92 -18.72
C PHE A 3 8.30 6.20 -17.36
N PHE A 4 9.44 5.71 -16.87
CA PHE A 4 9.53 5.01 -15.58
C PHE A 4 9.42 5.92 -14.35
N GLU A 5 9.65 7.23 -14.46
CA GLU A 5 9.40 8.19 -13.36
C GLU A 5 7.92 8.29 -13.00
N ASN A 6 7.02 7.98 -13.95
CA ASN A 6 5.60 7.85 -13.68
C ASN A 6 5.24 6.65 -12.77
N THR A 7 6.18 5.75 -12.49
CA THR A 7 5.98 4.67 -11.49
C THR A 7 5.93 5.24 -10.08
N ARG A 8 6.78 6.23 -9.81
CA ARG A 8 6.84 6.92 -8.52
C ARG A 8 5.65 7.87 -8.35
N LYS A 9 5.48 8.83 -9.25
CA LYS A 9 4.40 9.84 -9.20
C LYS A 9 3.77 9.99 -10.58
N PRO A 10 2.70 9.23 -10.88
CA PRO A 10 2.00 9.36 -12.16
C PRO A 10 1.49 10.78 -12.40
N GLU A 11 1.89 11.38 -13.54
CA GLU A 11 1.46 12.71 -13.95
C GLU A 11 1.05 12.73 -15.43
N GLY A 12 0.10 13.57 -15.79
CA GLY A 12 -0.33 13.77 -17.16
C GLY A 12 -0.90 12.52 -17.85
N PHE A 13 -0.79 12.47 -19.19
CA PHE A 13 -1.32 11.37 -20.00
C PHE A 13 -0.49 10.07 -19.82
N GLY A 14 0.85 10.17 -19.76
CA GLY A 14 1.73 9.03 -19.52
C GLY A 14 1.48 8.39 -18.15
N GLY A 15 1.23 9.22 -17.12
CA GLY A 15 0.85 8.74 -15.80
C GLY A 15 -0.45 7.95 -15.77
N LYS A 16 -1.46 8.33 -16.57
CA LYS A 16 -2.71 7.56 -16.67
C LYS A 16 -2.48 6.15 -17.22
N ILE A 17 -1.66 6.02 -18.26
CA ILE A 17 -1.29 4.72 -18.84
C ILE A 17 -0.52 3.89 -17.82
N MET A 18 0.44 4.51 -17.12
CA MET A 18 1.24 3.82 -16.10
C MET A 18 0.36 3.26 -14.97
N VAL A 19 -0.60 4.04 -14.45
CA VAL A 19 -1.54 3.58 -13.41
C VAL A 19 -2.37 2.38 -13.89
N ASP A 20 -2.80 2.37 -15.16
CA ASP A 20 -3.53 1.23 -15.72
C ASP A 20 -2.64 -0.03 -15.83
N MET A 21 -1.38 0.13 -16.26
CA MET A 21 -0.42 -0.97 -16.33
C MET A 21 -0.10 -1.51 -14.93
N MET A 22 0.11 -0.65 -13.94
CA MET A 22 0.37 -1.04 -12.55
C MET A 22 -0.81 -1.80 -11.93
N ASN A 23 -2.05 -1.35 -12.17
CA ASN A 23 -3.25 -2.05 -11.71
C ASN A 23 -3.35 -3.50 -12.23
N ILE A 24 -2.85 -3.77 -13.42
CA ILE A 24 -2.85 -5.11 -14.02
C ILE A 24 -1.63 -5.89 -13.56
N GLY A 25 -0.43 -5.29 -13.67
CA GLY A 25 0.86 -5.93 -13.39
C GLY A 25 0.94 -6.44 -11.94
N HIS A 26 0.59 -5.60 -10.98
CA HIS A 26 0.72 -5.93 -9.54
C HIS A 26 -0.45 -6.75 -8.99
N SER A 27 -1.42 -7.15 -9.82
CA SER A 27 -2.59 -7.90 -9.35
C SER A 27 -2.26 -9.27 -8.78
N ALA A 28 -1.18 -9.90 -9.23
CA ALA A 28 -0.74 -11.21 -8.77
C ALA A 28 -0.12 -11.12 -7.36
N VAL A 29 0.80 -10.18 -7.16
CA VAL A 29 1.46 -9.94 -5.86
C VAL A 29 0.42 -9.51 -4.81
N ALA A 30 -0.51 -8.61 -5.17
CA ALA A 30 -1.55 -8.17 -4.25
C ALA A 30 -2.47 -9.32 -3.82
N ARG A 31 -2.89 -10.19 -4.75
CA ARG A 31 -3.68 -11.38 -4.41
C ARG A 31 -2.92 -12.36 -3.53
N TRP A 32 -1.60 -12.49 -3.74
CA TRP A 32 -0.76 -13.33 -2.89
C TRP A 32 -0.65 -12.75 -1.49
N GLY A 33 -0.36 -11.45 -1.34
CA GLY A 33 -0.28 -10.77 -0.04
C GLY A 33 -1.59 -10.82 0.74
N LEU A 34 -2.74 -10.62 0.07
CA LEU A 34 -4.06 -10.67 0.71
C LEU A 34 -4.44 -12.05 1.30
N ARG A 35 -3.66 -13.12 1.05
CA ARG A 35 -3.85 -14.42 1.72
C ARG A 35 -3.41 -14.40 3.17
N PHE A 36 -2.52 -13.48 3.54
CA PHE A 36 -1.99 -13.33 4.88
C PHE A 36 -2.84 -12.41 5.77
N LEU A 37 -3.92 -11.83 5.21
CA LEU A 37 -4.91 -11.05 5.95
C LEU A 37 -6.18 -11.86 6.21
N LYS A 38 -6.63 -11.82 7.45
CA LYS A 38 -7.99 -12.26 7.83
C LYS A 38 -8.90 -11.03 7.85
N LEU A 39 -9.42 -10.65 6.69
CA LEU A 39 -10.41 -9.59 6.60
C LEU A 39 -11.78 -10.09 7.04
N THR A 40 -12.45 -9.36 7.91
CA THR A 40 -13.82 -9.59 8.33
C THR A 40 -14.81 -8.75 7.51
N PRO A 41 -16.10 -9.12 7.47
CA PRO A 41 -17.09 -8.43 6.65
C PRO A 41 -17.26 -6.93 6.97
N ASP A 42 -16.97 -6.50 8.19
CA ASP A 42 -17.19 -5.16 8.75
C ASP A 42 -15.89 -4.35 8.96
N ASP A 43 -14.74 -4.88 8.57
CA ASP A 43 -13.45 -4.20 8.74
C ASP A 43 -13.42 -2.81 8.10
N LYS A 44 -12.78 -1.88 8.81
CA LYS A 44 -12.35 -0.60 8.30
C LYS A 44 -10.91 -0.71 7.83
N VAL A 45 -10.70 -0.58 6.54
CA VAL A 45 -9.39 -0.78 5.90
C VAL A 45 -8.87 0.54 5.32
N LEU A 46 -7.57 0.79 5.48
CA LEU A 46 -6.85 1.87 4.80
C LEU A 46 -5.83 1.27 3.83
N ASP A 47 -5.84 1.72 2.57
CA ASP A 47 -4.84 1.38 1.55
C ASP A 47 -3.91 2.57 1.33
N CYS A 48 -2.67 2.47 1.78
CA CYS A 48 -1.65 3.52 1.68
C CYS A 48 -0.87 3.38 0.37
N GLY A 49 -0.92 4.40 -0.50
CA GLY A 49 -0.42 4.34 -1.86
C GLY A 49 -1.35 3.51 -2.75
N CYS A 50 -2.64 3.81 -2.71
CA CYS A 50 -3.69 2.99 -3.33
C CYS A 50 -3.67 2.97 -4.87
N GLY A 51 -2.83 3.77 -5.52
CA GLY A 51 -2.69 3.84 -6.96
C GLY A 51 -4.03 4.01 -7.66
N GLY A 52 -4.28 3.20 -8.68
CA GLY A 52 -5.55 3.21 -9.44
C GLY A 52 -6.73 2.54 -8.74
N GLY A 53 -6.59 2.11 -7.48
CA GLY A 53 -7.70 1.62 -6.63
C GLY A 53 -8.15 0.19 -6.90
N ALA A 54 -7.35 -0.63 -7.57
CA ALA A 54 -7.68 -2.03 -7.83
C ALA A 54 -7.78 -2.85 -6.53
N ASN A 55 -6.84 -2.65 -5.59
CA ASN A 55 -6.82 -3.34 -4.30
C ASN A 55 -7.99 -2.89 -3.41
N ILE A 56 -8.34 -1.59 -3.41
CA ILE A 56 -9.55 -1.07 -2.75
C ILE A 56 -10.77 -1.87 -3.20
N LYS A 57 -10.94 -2.06 -4.52
CA LYS A 57 -12.08 -2.82 -5.08
C LYS A 57 -12.12 -4.27 -4.59
N ILE A 58 -10.95 -4.91 -4.42
CA ILE A 58 -10.85 -6.28 -3.88
C ILE A 58 -11.24 -6.31 -2.40
N MET A 59 -10.71 -5.37 -1.60
CA MET A 59 -10.99 -5.30 -0.16
C MET A 59 -12.45 -4.95 0.12
N LEU A 60 -13.08 -4.07 -0.67
CA LEU A 60 -14.52 -3.78 -0.59
C LEU A 60 -15.42 -5.01 -0.80
N LYS A 61 -14.98 -5.97 -1.63
CA LYS A 61 -15.70 -7.24 -1.83
C LYS A 61 -15.54 -8.19 -0.65
N LYS A 62 -14.36 -8.16 -0.01
CA LYS A 62 -14.06 -8.99 1.17
C LYS A 62 -14.72 -8.45 2.44
N CYS A 63 -14.91 -7.13 2.51
CA CYS A 63 -15.54 -6.42 3.64
C CYS A 63 -16.89 -5.82 3.20
N PRO A 64 -17.93 -6.62 2.92
CA PRO A 64 -19.19 -6.12 2.33
C PRO A 64 -19.98 -5.18 3.22
N GLN A 65 -19.76 -5.17 4.53
CA GLN A 65 -20.34 -4.27 5.52
C GLN A 65 -19.34 -3.21 5.99
N GLY A 66 -18.04 -3.37 5.66
CA GLY A 66 -16.95 -2.51 6.06
C GLY A 66 -16.79 -1.29 5.16
N ILE A 67 -15.77 -0.52 5.48
CA ILE A 67 -15.38 0.70 4.77
C ILE A 67 -13.92 0.56 4.33
N VAL A 68 -13.62 0.91 3.10
CA VAL A 68 -12.23 0.98 2.62
C VAL A 68 -11.89 2.41 2.24
N LYS A 69 -10.86 2.96 2.87
CA LYS A 69 -10.30 4.26 2.50
C LYS A 69 -8.97 4.05 1.77
N GLY A 70 -8.66 4.94 0.84
CA GLY A 70 -7.37 4.94 0.15
C GLY A 70 -6.74 6.31 0.19
N ILE A 71 -5.41 6.34 0.25
CA ILE A 71 -4.63 7.55 0.01
C ILE A 71 -3.58 7.30 -1.05
N ASP A 72 -3.30 8.34 -1.81
CA ASP A 72 -2.17 8.40 -2.73
C ASP A 72 -1.71 9.84 -2.86
N TYR A 73 -0.42 10.09 -3.04
CA TYR A 73 0.07 11.46 -3.20
C TYR A 73 -0.03 11.96 -4.67
N SER A 74 -0.29 11.07 -5.63
CA SER A 74 -0.56 11.40 -7.03
C SER A 74 -2.04 11.70 -7.25
N THR A 75 -2.36 12.90 -7.69
CA THR A 75 -3.72 13.29 -8.08
C THR A 75 -4.28 12.42 -9.22
N VAL A 76 -3.42 11.98 -10.15
CA VAL A 76 -3.79 11.09 -11.26
C VAL A 76 -4.24 9.72 -10.73
N SER A 77 -3.49 9.16 -9.78
CA SER A 77 -3.85 7.91 -9.09
C SER A 77 -5.18 8.05 -8.35
N VAL A 78 -5.33 9.11 -7.57
CA VAL A 78 -6.57 9.41 -6.82
C VAL A 78 -7.78 9.50 -7.73
N GLU A 79 -7.69 10.25 -8.83
CA GLU A 79 -8.78 10.38 -9.79
C GLU A 79 -9.14 9.04 -10.46
N LYS A 80 -8.14 8.23 -10.80
CA LYS A 80 -8.37 6.88 -11.33
C LYS A 80 -9.04 5.99 -10.30
N SER A 81 -8.53 5.99 -9.06
CA SER A 81 -9.08 5.21 -7.95
C SER A 81 -10.54 5.58 -7.66
N LYS A 82 -10.88 6.88 -7.66
CA LYS A 82 -12.26 7.35 -7.53
C LYS A 82 -13.16 6.83 -8.63
N LYS A 83 -12.70 6.83 -9.90
CA LYS A 83 -13.47 6.28 -11.03
C LYS A 83 -13.73 4.78 -10.88
N VAL A 84 -12.69 4.01 -10.55
CA VAL A 84 -12.76 2.55 -10.37
C VAL A 84 -13.72 2.17 -9.24
N ASN A 85 -13.77 2.96 -8.17
CA ASN A 85 -14.55 2.68 -6.97
C ASN A 85 -15.81 3.56 -6.83
N LYS A 86 -16.25 4.22 -7.92
CA LYS A 86 -17.37 5.18 -7.91
C LYS A 86 -18.63 4.66 -7.20
N SER A 87 -19.04 3.43 -7.50
CA SER A 87 -20.24 2.82 -6.88
C SER A 87 -20.11 2.70 -5.35
N ALA A 88 -18.95 2.32 -4.85
CA ALA A 88 -18.69 2.20 -3.40
C ALA A 88 -18.63 3.59 -2.75
N ILE A 89 -18.07 4.59 -3.44
CA ILE A 89 -18.03 5.97 -2.96
C ILE A 89 -19.45 6.53 -2.84
N THR A 90 -20.30 6.35 -3.85
CA THR A 90 -21.71 6.79 -3.81
C THR A 90 -22.49 6.14 -2.67
N LYS A 91 -22.15 4.91 -2.29
CA LYS A 91 -22.76 4.18 -1.17
C LYS A 91 -22.13 4.52 0.19
N GLY A 92 -21.20 5.47 0.28
CA GLY A 92 -20.52 5.85 1.51
C GLY A 92 -19.52 4.81 2.04
N ARG A 93 -19.18 3.78 1.25
CA ARG A 93 -18.29 2.68 1.66
C ARG A 93 -16.83 2.84 1.23
N CYS A 94 -16.54 3.88 0.46
CA CYS A 94 -15.18 4.16 0.01
C CYS A 94 -14.91 5.66 0.03
N THR A 95 -13.68 6.03 0.41
CA THR A 95 -13.16 7.39 0.29
C THR A 95 -11.74 7.31 -0.24
N VAL A 96 -11.38 8.17 -1.19
CA VAL A 96 -10.01 8.27 -1.70
C VAL A 96 -9.54 9.71 -1.61
N LEU A 97 -8.41 9.94 -0.94
CA LEU A 97 -7.84 11.25 -0.68
C LEU A 97 -6.43 11.39 -1.29
N CYS A 98 -6.09 12.60 -1.69
CA CYS A 98 -4.71 12.95 -2.04
C CYS A 98 -3.99 13.36 -0.73
N ALA A 99 -3.09 12.50 -0.25
CA ALA A 99 -2.39 12.71 1.02
C ALA A 99 -1.06 11.94 1.06
N SER A 100 -0.18 12.34 1.99
CA SER A 100 1.06 11.64 2.32
C SER A 100 0.84 10.63 3.44
N VAL A 101 1.58 9.51 3.38
CA VAL A 101 1.58 8.52 4.47
C VAL A 101 2.32 9.06 5.72
N SER A 102 3.24 10.00 5.54
CA SER A 102 3.96 10.64 6.66
C SER A 102 3.09 11.55 7.53
N GLU A 103 1.87 11.89 7.04
CA GLU A 103 0.89 12.71 7.74
C GLU A 103 -0.52 12.27 7.31
N LEU A 104 -1.03 11.21 7.95
CA LEU A 104 -2.32 10.62 7.61
C LEU A 104 -3.48 11.50 8.10
N PRO A 105 -4.41 11.93 7.22
CA PRO A 105 -5.55 12.78 7.58
C PRO A 105 -6.67 11.98 8.24
N PHE A 106 -6.34 11.16 9.21
CA PHE A 106 -7.27 10.30 9.93
C PHE A 106 -7.02 10.33 11.43
N GLU A 107 -8.08 10.08 12.19
CA GLU A 107 -8.00 9.95 13.64
C GLU A 107 -7.19 8.72 14.07
N SER A 108 -6.66 8.76 15.28
CA SER A 108 -6.01 7.57 15.88
C SER A 108 -7.02 6.43 16.04
N GLU A 109 -6.53 5.20 15.92
CA GLU A 109 -7.31 3.98 16.20
C GLU A 109 -8.59 3.85 15.35
N GLN A 110 -8.50 4.25 14.09
CA GLN A 110 -9.64 4.26 13.18
C GLN A 110 -9.80 2.97 12.37
N PHE A 111 -8.68 2.28 12.06
CA PHE A 111 -8.67 1.16 11.12
C PHE A 111 -8.35 -0.17 11.78
N ASP A 112 -9.02 -1.22 11.31
CA ASP A 112 -8.75 -2.60 11.69
C ASP A 112 -7.54 -3.15 10.92
N VAL A 113 -7.39 -2.71 9.67
CA VAL A 113 -6.29 -3.11 8.77
C VAL A 113 -5.77 -1.91 8.00
N VAL A 114 -4.44 -1.82 7.87
CA VAL A 114 -3.76 -0.93 6.93
C VAL A 114 -2.95 -1.77 5.96
N THR A 115 -2.97 -1.40 4.67
CA THR A 115 -2.22 -2.10 3.62
C THR A 115 -1.31 -1.15 2.86
N ALA A 116 -0.17 -1.67 2.39
CA ALA A 116 0.78 -1.00 1.51
C ALA A 116 1.25 -2.01 0.45
N PHE A 117 0.76 -1.88 -0.78
CA PHE A 117 1.12 -2.74 -1.91
C PHE A 117 1.99 -1.98 -2.90
N GLU A 118 3.23 -2.43 -3.11
CA GLU A 118 4.16 -1.85 -4.09
C GLU A 118 4.44 -0.35 -3.90
N THR A 119 4.40 0.18 -2.68
CA THR A 119 4.42 1.62 -2.43
C THR A 119 5.50 2.08 -1.45
N ILE A 120 5.92 1.25 -0.48
CA ILE A 120 6.90 1.65 0.54
C ILE A 120 8.25 2.06 -0.05
N TYR A 121 8.57 1.65 -1.26
CA TYR A 121 9.75 2.04 -2.02
C TYR A 121 9.94 3.56 -2.14
N PHE A 122 8.81 4.29 -2.06
CA PHE A 122 8.72 5.74 -2.28
C PHE A 122 8.36 6.52 -1.02
N TRP A 123 8.29 5.86 0.13
CA TRP A 123 7.99 6.54 1.38
C TRP A 123 9.24 7.22 1.92
N HIS A 124 9.27 8.56 1.83
CA HIS A 124 10.29 9.36 2.52
C HIS A 124 10.08 9.20 4.03
N ASP A 125 11.14 9.13 4.81
CA ASP A 125 11.07 8.90 6.26
C ASP A 125 10.14 7.72 6.63
N LEU A 126 10.62 6.51 6.35
CA LEU A 126 9.87 5.27 6.62
C LEU A 126 9.46 5.15 8.10
N SER A 127 10.33 5.65 9.01
CA SER A 127 10.04 5.67 10.44
C SER A 127 8.82 6.51 10.78
N GLN A 128 8.69 7.71 10.20
CA GLN A 128 7.53 8.57 10.39
C GLN A 128 6.27 7.93 9.79
N CYS A 129 6.38 7.37 8.58
CA CYS A 129 5.26 6.70 7.92
C CYS A 129 4.74 5.53 8.77
N PHE A 130 5.64 4.71 9.34
CA PHE A 130 5.22 3.58 10.17
C PHE A 130 4.61 4.03 11.50
N ARG A 131 5.09 5.14 12.11
CA ARG A 131 4.44 5.74 13.29
C ARG A 131 3.02 6.21 12.97
N GLU A 132 2.79 6.82 11.82
CA GLU A 132 1.45 7.24 11.39
C GLU A 132 0.53 6.05 11.13
N VAL A 133 1.03 4.99 10.46
CA VAL A 133 0.28 3.75 10.29
C VAL A 133 -0.07 3.14 11.66
N TRP A 134 0.88 3.07 12.58
CA TRP A 134 0.63 2.58 13.94
C TRP A 134 -0.42 3.43 14.66
N ARG A 135 -0.35 4.76 14.55
CA ARG A 135 -1.29 5.69 15.18
C ARG A 135 -2.72 5.43 14.73
N VAL A 136 -2.95 5.28 13.42
CA VAL A 136 -4.31 5.13 12.87
C VAL A 136 -4.88 3.72 12.99
N LEU A 137 -4.05 2.71 13.24
CA LEU A 137 -4.49 1.35 13.54
C LEU A 137 -5.12 1.28 14.93
N LYS A 138 -6.20 0.53 15.06
CA LYS A 138 -6.78 0.13 16.35
C LYS A 138 -5.83 -0.80 17.11
N PRO A 139 -5.93 -0.87 18.45
CA PRO A 139 -5.26 -1.94 19.21
C PRO A 139 -5.63 -3.32 18.63
N GLY A 140 -4.61 -4.16 18.39
CA GLY A 140 -4.77 -5.45 17.72
C GLY A 140 -5.01 -5.39 16.21
N GLY A 141 -5.01 -4.19 15.59
CA GLY A 141 -5.09 -4.02 14.15
C GLY A 141 -3.86 -4.55 13.42
N THR A 142 -3.99 -4.81 12.13
CA THR A 142 -2.92 -5.41 11.31
C THR A 142 -2.42 -4.45 10.25
N PHE A 143 -1.11 -4.31 10.13
CA PHE A 143 -0.43 -3.68 8.99
C PHE A 143 0.09 -4.76 8.06
N LEU A 144 -0.16 -4.62 6.75
CA LEU A 144 0.39 -5.48 5.71
C LEU A 144 1.20 -4.65 4.72
N ILE A 145 2.44 -5.07 4.49
CA ILE A 145 3.32 -4.60 3.42
C ILE A 145 3.47 -5.75 2.42
N CYS A 146 3.33 -5.48 1.12
CA CYS A 146 3.50 -6.51 0.09
C CYS A 146 4.18 -5.94 -1.15
N ASN A 147 5.33 -6.52 -1.51
CA ASN A 147 6.25 -6.03 -2.53
C ASN A 147 6.69 -7.14 -3.49
N GLU A 148 6.90 -6.80 -4.77
CA GLU A 148 7.53 -7.69 -5.76
C GLU A 148 9.03 -7.81 -5.55
N SER A 149 9.69 -6.76 -5.03
CA SER A 149 11.12 -6.70 -4.74
C SER A 149 11.39 -6.84 -3.25
N ASN A 150 12.43 -7.58 -2.88
CA ASN A 150 12.78 -7.90 -1.50
C ASN A 150 14.22 -7.52 -1.10
N GLY A 151 14.99 -6.89 -2.01
CA GLY A 151 16.37 -6.48 -1.78
C GLY A 151 17.41 -7.61 -1.80
N ASP A 152 17.00 -8.85 -2.11
CA ASP A 152 17.91 -10.01 -2.08
C ASP A 152 18.45 -10.39 -3.48
N THR A 153 18.01 -9.71 -4.54
CA THR A 153 18.35 -10.07 -5.91
C THR A 153 19.01 -8.93 -6.68
N SER A 154 19.95 -9.28 -7.59
CA SER A 154 20.55 -8.30 -8.51
C SER A 154 19.53 -7.65 -9.48
N LYS A 155 18.33 -8.20 -9.59
CA LYS A 155 17.25 -7.56 -10.35
C LYS A 155 16.72 -6.32 -9.66
N ASP A 156 16.79 -6.28 -8.33
CA ASP A 156 16.31 -5.19 -7.52
C ASP A 156 17.20 -3.93 -7.69
N GLU A 157 18.54 -4.12 -7.84
CA GLU A 157 19.49 -3.03 -8.09
C GLU A 157 19.16 -2.26 -9.36
N LYS A 158 18.69 -2.94 -10.41
CA LYS A 158 18.31 -2.28 -11.67
C LYS A 158 17.16 -1.28 -11.51
N TRP A 159 16.23 -1.56 -10.61
CA TRP A 159 15.09 -0.67 -10.40
C TRP A 159 15.48 0.60 -9.64
N THR A 160 16.40 0.48 -8.66
CA THR A 160 16.95 1.64 -7.94
C THR A 160 17.78 2.54 -8.85
N ASP A 161 18.44 1.98 -9.88
CA ASP A 161 19.19 2.75 -10.88
C ASP A 161 18.28 3.46 -11.89
N ILE A 162 17.10 2.90 -12.20
CA ILE A 162 16.19 3.42 -13.22
C ILE A 162 15.18 4.42 -12.66
N ILE A 163 14.73 4.22 -11.40
CA ILE A 163 13.67 5.02 -10.76
C ILE A 163 14.29 5.85 -9.64
N ASP A 164 14.41 7.15 -9.87
CA ASP A 164 14.97 8.07 -8.89
C ASP A 164 14.15 8.08 -7.59
N GLY A 165 14.85 8.02 -6.45
CA GLY A 165 14.28 8.03 -5.12
C GLY A 165 13.53 6.73 -4.74
N MET A 166 13.71 5.63 -5.48
CA MET A 166 13.25 4.31 -5.09
C MET A 166 14.23 3.67 -4.10
N THR A 167 13.71 3.17 -2.99
CA THR A 167 14.47 2.39 -2.01
C THR A 167 13.81 1.03 -1.82
N ILE A 168 14.58 -0.04 -2.06
CA ILE A 168 14.10 -1.41 -1.83
C ILE A 168 14.64 -1.86 -0.48
N TYR A 169 13.74 -2.19 0.43
CA TYR A 169 14.06 -2.60 1.79
C TYR A 169 14.08 -4.12 1.91
N LYS A 170 15.09 -4.65 2.59
CA LYS A 170 15.13 -6.05 3.00
C LYS A 170 14.14 -6.31 4.15
N ASP A 171 13.72 -7.54 4.28
CA ASP A 171 12.87 -7.98 5.40
C ASP A 171 13.48 -7.68 6.78
N THR A 172 14.80 -7.84 6.93
CA THR A 172 15.52 -7.52 8.15
C THR A 172 15.46 -6.03 8.50
N GLU A 173 15.54 -5.15 7.50
CA GLU A 173 15.41 -3.70 7.69
C GLU A 173 13.98 -3.33 8.05
N LEU A 174 12.99 -3.88 7.34
CA LEU A 174 11.57 -3.65 7.64
C LEU A 174 11.21 -4.10 9.06
N ASN A 175 11.76 -5.24 9.50
CA ASN A 175 11.56 -5.71 10.86
C ASN A 175 12.03 -4.67 11.90
N VAL A 176 13.24 -4.12 11.73
CA VAL A 176 13.78 -3.09 12.63
C VAL A 176 12.90 -1.83 12.64
N TYR A 177 12.48 -1.33 11.48
CA TYR A 177 11.60 -0.16 11.39
C TYR A 177 10.22 -0.41 12.03
N LEU A 178 9.66 -1.60 11.85
CA LEU A 178 8.37 -1.99 12.46
C LEU A 178 8.47 -2.07 13.98
N GLU A 179 9.52 -2.69 14.52
CA GLU A 179 9.77 -2.76 15.97
C GLU A 179 9.95 -1.37 16.59
N GLN A 180 10.72 -0.49 15.92
CA GLN A 180 10.90 0.91 16.35
C GLN A 180 9.57 1.69 16.35
N ALA A 181 8.66 1.38 15.43
CA ALA A 181 7.31 1.94 15.39
C ALA A 181 6.33 1.22 16.35
N ARG A 182 6.80 0.30 17.21
CA ARG A 182 6.06 -0.45 18.24
C ARG A 182 5.12 -1.54 17.70
N PHE A 183 5.31 -1.99 16.46
CA PHE A 183 4.60 -3.16 15.96
C PHE A 183 5.13 -4.44 16.63
N GLN A 184 4.24 -5.40 16.78
CA GLN A 184 4.49 -6.73 17.37
C GLN A 184 4.03 -7.82 16.40
N ASP A 185 4.28 -9.09 16.74
CA ASP A 185 3.86 -10.26 15.95
C ASP A 185 4.21 -10.11 14.45
N ILE A 186 5.44 -9.65 14.17
CA ILE A 186 5.92 -9.43 12.81
C ILE A 186 6.15 -10.79 12.14
N GLN A 187 5.44 -11.02 11.04
CA GLN A 187 5.57 -12.24 10.24
C GLN A 187 6.04 -11.91 8.83
N ILE A 188 7.04 -12.63 8.37
CA ILE A 188 7.68 -12.42 7.07
C ILE A 188 7.40 -13.61 6.18
N HIS A 189 6.88 -13.34 4.98
CA HIS A 189 6.59 -14.33 3.96
C HIS A 189 7.34 -13.97 2.67
N LYS A 190 8.08 -14.92 2.13
CA LYS A 190 8.76 -14.82 0.84
C LYS A 190 8.32 -15.96 -0.07
N ASN A 191 8.34 -15.75 -1.37
CA ASN A 191 8.09 -16.82 -2.34
C ASN A 191 9.24 -16.97 -3.34
N LYS A 192 9.16 -18.00 -4.18
CA LYS A 192 10.20 -18.30 -5.19
C LYS A 192 10.32 -17.23 -6.29
N ALA A 193 9.33 -16.35 -6.45
CA ALA A 193 9.38 -15.25 -7.40
C ALA A 193 10.12 -14.02 -6.85
N GLY A 194 10.55 -14.04 -5.57
CA GLY A 194 11.21 -12.94 -4.91
C GLY A 194 10.24 -11.95 -4.23
N TRP A 195 8.95 -12.27 -4.18
CA TRP A 195 7.97 -11.40 -3.52
C TRP A 195 8.12 -11.47 -2.02
N LEU A 196 7.96 -10.33 -1.38
CA LEU A 196 8.00 -10.14 0.06
C LEU A 196 6.63 -9.67 0.57
N CYS A 197 6.11 -10.33 1.60
CA CYS A 197 4.97 -9.84 2.34
C CYS A 197 5.30 -9.86 3.83
N VAL A 198 5.06 -8.75 4.51
CA VAL A 198 5.24 -8.60 5.95
C VAL A 198 3.91 -8.23 6.56
N THR A 199 3.51 -8.93 7.62
CA THR A 199 2.37 -8.54 8.47
C THR A 199 2.87 -8.24 9.86
N ALA A 200 2.30 -7.19 10.49
CA ALA A 200 2.65 -6.78 11.84
C ALA A 200 1.39 -6.29 12.57
N ARG A 201 1.35 -6.44 13.88
CA ARG A 201 0.20 -6.04 14.72
C ARG A 201 0.52 -4.84 15.59
N LYS A 202 -0.48 -3.99 15.80
CA LYS A 202 -0.44 -2.95 16.83
C LYS A 202 -0.76 -3.53 18.19
#